data_4201144d5f44da6ff2675bb512180b25
#
_entry.id   4201144d5f44da6ff2675bb512180b25
#
_cell.length_a   1.000
_cell.length_b   1.000
_cell.length_c   1.000
_cell.angle_alpha   90.00
_cell.angle_beta   90.00
_cell.angle_gamma   90.00
#
_symmetry.space_group_name_H-M   'P 1'
#
loop_
_entity.id
_entity.type
_entity.pdbx_description
1 polymer ?
#
loop_
_entity_poly.entity_id
_entity_poly.type
_entity_poly.pdbx_seq_one_letter_code
_entity_poly.pdbx_strand_id
1 'polypeptide(L)'
;MKKTNNPWKWIPTLYFAEGIPYFIVNNISVIMFNNMGMSKGDMAMYTSLLYLPWVIKPLWSPFVDIIKTKRWWIMAMQIIMSAAFALVAFSLPHPSAETIAAGGTPVSLFTLTLVLFWITAFASATHDIAADGFYMLALPTKEQSVFVGIRSTFYRLSSIFGQGVLVVIAGLLEKNLGDVPKAWSVTLIVCAVMFLAITLWHTFALPRPQADRVRERGSTVKDIMREFVRTFVTFFQKKHVWLALAFMLLYRLPEAFLVKMMNPFLLDSTSQGGLGLSTETVGIVYGTVGVAALTVGGILGGIAASKWGLKKSLWPMALALTLPCLSFVFLAAFQPQNILLISSCVALDQFGYGFGFTTYMLYLIYYSEGEFKTAHYSLCTAFMAMSMMLPGMVAGYVQESIGYTSFFIFVMVCCLVTVAVTAMLKVDPEYGKK
;
A
#
# COMPACT_ATOMS: atom_id res chain seq x y z
N MET A 1 10.53 32.39 25.03
CA MET A 1 11.24 31.78 23.86
C MET A 1 10.29 30.83 23.12
N LYS A 2 9.85 31.15 21.89
CA LYS A 2 9.13 30.22 21.03
C LYS A 2 10.07 29.04 20.76
N LYS A 3 9.80 27.84 21.29
CA LYS A 3 10.51 26.63 20.89
C LYS A 3 10.40 26.55 19.39
N THR A 4 11.51 26.77 18.70
CA THR A 4 11.59 26.61 17.23
C THR A 4 11.19 25.18 16.89
N ASN A 5 10.05 25.07 16.28
CA ASN A 5 9.45 23.79 15.90
C ASN A 5 10.24 23.24 14.70
N ASN A 6 11.34 22.51 14.96
CA ASN A 6 12.18 21.97 13.90
C ASN A 6 11.46 20.77 13.22
N PRO A 7 10.99 20.93 11.98
CA PRO A 7 10.25 19.88 11.26
C PRO A 7 11.05 18.59 11.07
N TRP A 8 12.38 18.67 11.00
CA TRP A 8 13.27 17.51 10.89
C TRP A 8 13.19 16.54 12.09
N LYS A 9 12.72 17.02 13.26
CA LYS A 9 12.58 16.17 14.44
C LYS A 9 11.39 15.22 14.39
N TRP A 10 10.38 15.51 13.56
CA TRP A 10 9.13 14.74 13.58
C TRP A 10 8.65 14.27 12.20
N ILE A 11 8.87 15.04 11.11
CA ILE A 11 8.39 14.64 9.77
C ILE A 11 9.00 13.30 9.32
N PRO A 12 10.32 13.09 9.41
CA PRO A 12 10.93 11.82 9.02
C PRO A 12 10.32 10.62 9.74
N THR A 13 10.25 10.68 11.06
CA THR A 13 9.74 9.56 11.87
C THR A 13 8.23 9.39 11.75
N LEU A 14 7.47 10.47 11.55
CA LEU A 14 6.02 10.41 11.39
C LEU A 14 5.64 9.66 10.10
N TYR A 15 6.25 10.01 8.96
CA TYR A 15 5.95 9.38 7.69
C TYR A 15 6.60 7.99 7.53
N PHE A 16 7.69 7.73 8.22
CA PHE A 16 8.21 6.38 8.37
C PHE A 16 7.23 5.49 9.16
N ALA A 17 6.69 5.99 10.28
CA ALA A 17 5.69 5.29 11.06
C ALA A 17 4.35 5.12 10.33
N GLU A 18 3.98 6.04 9.43
CA GLU A 18 2.76 5.94 8.63
C GLU A 18 2.80 4.75 7.66
N GLY A 19 3.94 4.53 7.01
CA GLY A 19 4.05 3.47 5.99
C GLY A 19 4.18 2.06 6.58
N ILE A 20 4.84 1.86 7.73
CA ILE A 20 5.11 0.54 8.28
C ILE A 20 3.84 -0.32 8.45
N PRO A 21 2.76 0.14 9.13
CA PRO A 21 1.56 -0.66 9.31
C PRO A 21 0.88 -1.00 7.98
N TYR A 22 0.88 -0.06 7.05
CA TYR A 22 0.34 -0.29 5.70
C TYR A 22 1.04 -1.45 5.00
N PHE A 23 2.37 -1.48 4.99
CA PHE A 23 3.14 -2.55 4.34
C PHE A 23 3.05 -3.88 5.10
N ILE A 24 2.98 -3.86 6.43
CA ILE A 24 2.76 -5.08 7.21
C ILE A 24 1.39 -5.69 6.89
N VAL A 25 0.34 -4.90 6.93
CA VAL A 25 -1.03 -5.37 6.74
C VAL A 25 -1.27 -5.85 5.30
N ASN A 26 -0.77 -5.13 4.29
CA ASN A 26 -1.13 -5.40 2.90
C ASN A 26 -0.13 -6.28 2.14
N ASN A 27 1.14 -6.32 2.55
CA ASN A 27 2.19 -7.03 1.82
C ASN A 27 2.84 -8.13 2.66
N ILE A 28 3.30 -7.83 3.88
CA ILE A 28 3.96 -8.82 4.74
C ILE A 28 3.01 -9.91 5.17
N SER A 29 1.76 -9.57 5.48
CA SER A 29 0.71 -10.54 5.81
C SER A 29 0.55 -11.62 4.73
N VAL A 30 0.70 -11.25 3.45
CA VAL A 30 0.65 -12.21 2.33
C VAL A 30 1.78 -13.24 2.43
N ILE A 31 3.02 -12.79 2.66
CA ILE A 31 4.18 -13.67 2.83
C ILE A 31 4.00 -14.56 4.06
N MET A 32 3.64 -13.95 5.18
CA MET A 32 3.46 -14.65 6.45
C MET A 32 2.39 -15.74 6.37
N PHE A 33 1.20 -15.43 5.85
CA PHE A 33 0.12 -16.41 5.74
C PHE A 33 0.45 -17.50 4.72
N ASN A 34 1.14 -17.16 3.62
CA ASN A 34 1.64 -18.13 2.66
C ASN A 34 2.60 -19.12 3.33
N ASN A 35 3.59 -18.62 4.08
CA ASN A 35 4.59 -19.47 4.78
C ASN A 35 3.97 -20.32 5.90
N MET A 36 2.81 -19.89 6.43
CA MET A 36 2.04 -20.66 7.43
C MET A 36 1.03 -21.62 6.80
N GLY A 37 1.06 -21.82 5.48
CA GLY A 37 0.27 -22.81 4.76
C GLY A 37 -1.21 -22.47 4.58
N MET A 38 -1.59 -21.17 4.63
CA MET A 38 -2.94 -20.75 4.22
C MET A 38 -3.10 -20.93 2.70
N SER A 39 -4.28 -21.38 2.24
CA SER A 39 -4.58 -21.49 0.80
C SER A 39 -4.38 -20.15 0.08
N LYS A 40 -4.01 -20.18 -1.21
CA LYS A 40 -3.80 -18.93 -1.98
C LYS A 40 -5.08 -18.12 -2.09
N GLY A 41 -6.21 -18.83 -2.26
CA GLY A 41 -7.54 -18.22 -2.32
C GLY A 41 -7.87 -17.45 -1.06
N ASP A 42 -7.80 -18.12 0.10
CA ASP A 42 -8.10 -17.49 1.39
C ASP A 42 -7.11 -16.38 1.73
N MET A 43 -5.81 -16.63 1.55
CA MET A 43 -4.77 -15.64 1.78
C MET A 43 -5.05 -14.37 0.95
N ALA A 44 -5.28 -14.50 -0.35
CA ALA A 44 -5.55 -13.38 -1.23
C ALA A 44 -6.84 -12.65 -0.86
N MET A 45 -7.91 -13.38 -0.55
CA MET A 45 -9.21 -12.85 -0.14
C MET A 45 -9.08 -12.01 1.13
N TYR A 46 -8.60 -12.61 2.22
CA TYR A 46 -8.56 -11.95 3.52
C TYR A 46 -7.55 -10.80 3.58
N THR A 47 -6.35 -10.95 2.97
CA THR A 47 -5.38 -9.86 2.93
C THR A 47 -5.79 -8.73 1.99
N SER A 48 -6.62 -9.00 0.98
CA SER A 48 -7.17 -7.93 0.15
C SER A 48 -8.31 -7.19 0.83
N LEU A 49 -9.13 -7.86 1.62
CA LEU A 49 -10.14 -7.21 2.44
C LEU A 49 -9.54 -6.21 3.45
N LEU A 50 -8.30 -6.43 3.90
CA LEU A 50 -7.60 -5.49 4.78
C LEU A 50 -7.33 -4.11 4.13
N TYR A 51 -7.50 -3.94 2.81
CA TYR A 51 -7.51 -2.63 2.16
C TYR A 51 -8.77 -1.80 2.46
N LEU A 52 -9.86 -2.44 2.91
CA LEU A 52 -11.15 -1.77 3.11
C LEU A 52 -11.09 -0.49 3.97
N PRO A 53 -10.32 -0.43 5.07
CA PRO A 53 -10.19 0.82 5.84
C PRO A 53 -9.72 2.00 4.99
N TRP A 54 -8.77 1.82 4.07
CA TRP A 54 -8.32 2.91 3.17
C TRP A 54 -9.34 3.22 2.08
N VAL A 55 -10.15 2.26 1.65
CA VAL A 55 -11.24 2.47 0.70
C VAL A 55 -12.34 3.35 1.32
N ILE A 56 -12.74 3.04 2.55
CA ILE A 56 -13.84 3.75 3.23
C ILE A 56 -13.36 4.90 4.12
N LYS A 57 -12.05 5.18 4.15
CA LYS A 57 -11.42 6.27 4.91
C LYS A 57 -12.15 7.62 4.80
N PRO A 58 -12.65 8.06 3.62
CA PRO A 58 -13.40 9.30 3.51
C PRO A 58 -14.63 9.37 4.39
N LEU A 59 -15.25 8.23 4.74
CA LEU A 59 -16.49 8.18 5.53
C LEU A 59 -16.30 8.66 6.99
N TRP A 60 -15.11 8.42 7.59
CA TRP A 60 -14.85 8.85 8.96
C TRP A 60 -13.81 9.96 9.09
N SER A 61 -13.15 10.37 8.00
CA SER A 61 -12.21 11.50 8.03
C SER A 61 -12.78 12.75 8.71
N PRO A 62 -14.06 13.17 8.49
CA PRO A 62 -14.63 14.32 9.16
C PRO A 62 -14.70 14.18 10.69
N PHE A 63 -14.88 12.95 11.20
CA PHE A 63 -14.94 12.72 12.65
C PHE A 63 -13.58 12.90 13.33
N VAL A 64 -12.50 12.59 12.62
CA VAL A 64 -11.12 12.83 13.08
C VAL A 64 -10.84 14.33 13.27
N ASP A 65 -11.53 15.20 12.51
CA ASP A 65 -11.40 16.65 12.62
C ASP A 65 -12.15 17.26 13.81
N ILE A 66 -13.20 16.57 14.28
CA ILE A 66 -14.15 17.13 15.26
C ILE A 66 -13.88 16.62 16.67
N ILE A 67 -13.55 15.32 16.81
CA ILE A 67 -13.57 14.66 18.12
C ILE A 67 -12.37 15.08 18.99
N LYS A 68 -11.17 15.07 18.40
CA LYS A 68 -9.92 15.40 19.12
C LYS A 68 -8.93 16.10 18.18
N THR A 69 -7.81 16.59 18.74
CA THR A 69 -6.70 17.16 17.96
C THR A 69 -6.03 16.11 17.08
N LYS A 70 -5.44 16.52 15.97
CA LYS A 70 -4.68 15.61 15.08
C LYS A 70 -3.52 14.93 15.81
N ARG A 71 -2.82 15.70 16.66
CA ARG A 71 -1.76 15.16 17.52
C ARG A 71 -2.27 14.05 18.43
N TRP A 72 -3.45 14.19 19.03
CA TRP A 72 -4.06 13.15 19.88
C TRP A 72 -4.32 11.88 19.09
N TRP A 73 -4.91 12.01 17.89
CA TRP A 73 -5.19 10.86 17.00
C TRP A 73 -3.91 10.14 16.59
N ILE A 74 -2.84 10.87 16.20
CA ILE A 74 -1.54 10.29 15.87
C ILE A 74 -1.05 9.42 17.03
N MET A 75 -1.00 9.98 18.24
CA MET A 75 -0.50 9.27 19.41
C MET A 75 -1.36 8.05 19.78
N ALA A 76 -2.69 8.22 19.80
CA ALA A 76 -3.61 7.15 20.13
C ALA A 76 -3.52 5.98 19.14
N MET A 77 -3.48 6.27 17.83
CA MET A 77 -3.38 5.24 16.81
C MET A 77 -2.02 4.53 16.84
N GLN A 78 -0.93 5.23 17.11
CA GLN A 78 0.40 4.62 17.27
C GLN A 78 0.46 3.67 18.48
N ILE A 79 -0.17 4.01 19.60
CA ILE A 79 -0.28 3.13 20.78
C ILE A 79 -1.09 1.87 20.40
N ILE A 80 -2.24 2.06 19.75
CA ILE A 80 -3.09 0.93 19.32
C ILE A 80 -2.32 0.01 18.36
N MET A 81 -1.60 0.57 17.38
CA MET A 81 -0.81 -0.21 16.41
C MET A 81 0.34 -0.95 17.07
N SER A 82 1.06 -0.32 18.02
CA SER A 82 2.12 -0.98 18.81
C SER A 82 1.57 -2.18 19.57
N ALA A 83 0.45 -2.01 20.26
CA ALA A 83 -0.21 -3.07 21.00
C ALA A 83 -0.73 -4.17 20.05
N ALA A 84 -1.34 -3.78 18.92
CA ALA A 84 -1.87 -4.72 17.94
C ALA A 84 -0.75 -5.59 17.34
N PHE A 85 0.40 -5.03 16.98
CA PHE A 85 1.54 -5.82 16.50
C PHE A 85 2.05 -6.84 17.53
N ALA A 86 2.14 -6.44 18.80
CA ALA A 86 2.49 -7.37 19.87
C ALA A 86 1.43 -8.48 20.03
N LEU A 87 0.14 -8.12 20.00
CA LEU A 87 -0.95 -9.10 20.09
C LEU A 87 -0.99 -10.03 18.87
N VAL A 88 -0.77 -9.52 17.66
CA VAL A 88 -0.64 -10.34 16.45
C VAL A 88 0.47 -11.36 16.65
N ALA A 89 1.65 -10.95 17.16
CA ALA A 89 2.77 -11.86 17.40
C ALA A 89 2.40 -13.04 18.31
N PHE A 90 1.55 -12.82 19.32
CA PHE A 90 1.08 -13.86 20.24
C PHE A 90 -0.14 -14.63 19.73
N SER A 91 -0.82 -14.13 18.71
CA SER A 91 -2.03 -14.76 18.14
C SER A 91 -1.74 -15.72 16.97
N LEU A 92 -0.48 -15.81 16.53
CA LEU A 92 -0.12 -16.64 15.39
C LEU A 92 -0.37 -18.10 15.72
N PRO A 93 -1.11 -18.85 14.86
CA PRO A 93 -1.34 -20.28 15.05
C PRO A 93 -0.03 -21.06 14.83
N HIS A 94 0.04 -22.27 15.43
CA HIS A 94 1.16 -23.19 15.27
C HIS A 94 0.67 -24.47 14.55
N PRO A 95 0.36 -24.42 13.22
CA PRO A 95 0.03 -25.60 12.46
C PRO A 95 1.22 -26.55 12.38
N SER A 96 0.95 -27.84 12.19
CA SER A 96 2.04 -28.82 11.99
C SER A 96 2.80 -28.54 10.69
N ALA A 97 4.07 -28.98 10.65
CA ALA A 97 4.88 -28.85 9.44
C ALA A 97 4.24 -29.53 8.21
N GLU A 98 3.56 -30.66 8.42
CA GLU A 98 2.79 -31.37 7.39
C GLU A 98 1.64 -30.51 6.86
N THR A 99 0.89 -29.85 7.74
CA THR A 99 -0.22 -28.96 7.37
C THR A 99 0.29 -27.76 6.59
N ILE A 100 1.41 -27.16 7.00
CA ILE A 100 2.04 -26.03 6.28
C ILE A 100 2.47 -26.51 4.90
N ALA A 101 3.17 -27.64 4.78
CA ALA A 101 3.67 -28.17 3.52
C ALA A 101 2.53 -28.53 2.54
N ALA A 102 1.41 -29.00 3.08
CA ALA A 102 0.21 -29.31 2.30
C ALA A 102 -0.57 -28.07 1.83
N GLY A 103 -0.25 -26.87 2.32
CA GLY A 103 -1.00 -25.63 2.03
C GLY A 103 -2.44 -25.68 2.52
N GLY A 104 -2.72 -26.47 3.57
CA GLY A 104 -4.05 -26.78 4.07
C GLY A 104 -4.39 -26.18 5.43
N THR A 105 -3.66 -25.16 5.90
CA THR A 105 -3.94 -24.52 7.20
C THR A 105 -5.28 -23.77 7.15
N PRO A 106 -6.30 -24.18 7.95
CA PRO A 106 -7.62 -23.56 7.89
C PRO A 106 -7.60 -22.10 8.34
N VAL A 107 -8.35 -21.25 7.65
CA VAL A 107 -8.51 -19.83 8.02
C VAL A 107 -9.02 -19.62 9.43
N SER A 108 -9.82 -20.55 9.94
CA SER A 108 -10.35 -20.47 11.31
C SER A 108 -9.27 -20.35 12.38
N LEU A 109 -8.08 -20.92 12.15
CA LEU A 109 -6.93 -20.78 13.05
C LEU A 109 -6.38 -19.34 13.08
N PHE A 110 -6.58 -18.58 12.01
CA PHE A 110 -6.10 -17.20 11.91
C PHE A 110 -7.14 -16.14 12.32
N THR A 111 -8.31 -16.56 12.80
CA THR A 111 -9.42 -15.62 13.09
C THR A 111 -8.98 -14.48 14.02
N LEU A 112 -8.32 -14.79 15.13
CA LEU A 112 -7.84 -13.77 16.07
C LEU A 112 -6.77 -12.87 15.41
N THR A 113 -5.83 -13.47 14.70
CA THR A 113 -4.78 -12.74 13.96
C THR A 113 -5.38 -11.77 12.93
N LEU A 114 -6.37 -12.21 12.17
CA LEU A 114 -7.09 -11.38 11.19
C LEU A 114 -7.85 -10.24 11.87
N VAL A 115 -8.54 -10.47 12.98
CA VAL A 115 -9.20 -9.42 13.75
C VAL A 115 -8.20 -8.36 14.21
N LEU A 116 -7.03 -8.78 14.70
CA LEU A 116 -5.97 -7.86 15.12
C LEU A 116 -5.37 -7.08 13.94
N PHE A 117 -5.23 -7.72 12.76
CA PHE A 117 -4.86 -7.00 11.53
C PHE A 117 -5.93 -5.99 11.10
N TRP A 118 -7.22 -6.29 11.26
CA TRP A 118 -8.29 -5.32 11.02
C TRP A 118 -8.17 -4.11 11.95
N ILE A 119 -7.93 -4.32 13.24
CA ILE A 119 -7.68 -3.23 14.19
C ILE A 119 -6.48 -2.40 13.75
N THR A 120 -5.38 -3.05 13.34
CA THR A 120 -4.18 -2.38 12.82
C THR A 120 -4.49 -1.57 11.57
N ALA A 121 -5.26 -2.11 10.61
CA ALA A 121 -5.62 -1.46 9.36
C ALA A 121 -6.48 -0.20 9.60
N PHE A 122 -7.51 -0.29 10.47
CA PHE A 122 -8.31 0.88 10.85
C PHE A 122 -7.51 1.93 11.61
N ALA A 123 -6.65 1.51 12.53
CA ALA A 123 -5.76 2.42 13.25
C ALA A 123 -4.78 3.12 12.28
N SER A 124 -4.20 2.38 11.33
CA SER A 124 -3.29 2.93 10.32
C SER A 124 -4.00 3.90 9.38
N ALA A 125 -5.17 3.58 8.86
CA ALA A 125 -5.94 4.48 8.01
C ALA A 125 -6.37 5.77 8.76
N THR A 126 -6.67 5.67 10.05
CA THR A 126 -6.99 6.83 10.90
C THR A 126 -5.75 7.66 11.22
N HIS A 127 -4.60 7.01 11.46
CA HIS A 127 -3.30 7.66 11.63
C HIS A 127 -2.91 8.48 10.39
N ASP A 128 -3.09 7.92 9.20
CA ASP A 128 -2.83 8.55 7.90
C ASP A 128 -3.65 9.86 7.73
N ILE A 129 -4.97 9.82 8.04
CA ILE A 129 -5.81 11.02 8.05
C ILE A 129 -5.26 12.08 9.02
N ALA A 130 -4.89 11.64 10.23
CA ALA A 130 -4.42 12.55 11.27
C ALA A 130 -3.04 13.12 10.94
N ALA A 131 -2.11 12.31 10.42
CA ALA A 131 -0.76 12.72 10.06
C ALA A 131 -0.75 13.75 8.92
N ASP A 132 -1.53 13.51 7.86
CA ASP A 132 -1.67 14.44 6.75
C ASP A 132 -2.32 15.77 7.18
N GLY A 133 -3.37 15.71 7.99
CA GLY A 133 -3.98 16.90 8.57
C GLY A 133 -3.03 17.66 9.50
N PHE A 134 -2.28 16.96 10.33
CA PHE A 134 -1.30 17.55 11.25
C PHE A 134 -0.16 18.25 10.50
N TYR A 135 0.36 17.65 9.42
CA TYR A 135 1.38 18.24 8.57
C TYR A 135 0.94 19.62 8.04
N MET A 136 -0.30 19.72 7.56
CA MET A 136 -0.86 20.97 7.04
C MET A 136 -1.06 22.04 8.13
N LEU A 137 -1.40 21.63 9.36
CA LEU A 137 -1.63 22.56 10.48
C LEU A 137 -0.34 22.99 11.18
N ALA A 138 0.67 22.11 11.20
CA ALA A 138 1.92 22.35 11.94
C ALA A 138 2.96 23.15 11.14
N LEU A 139 2.82 23.26 9.81
CA LEU A 139 3.78 23.92 8.93
C LEU A 139 3.14 25.07 8.13
N PRO A 140 3.84 26.20 7.97
CA PRO A 140 3.49 27.20 6.98
C PRO A 140 3.57 26.63 5.57
N THR A 141 2.76 27.12 4.62
CA THR A 141 2.68 26.64 3.23
C THR A 141 4.06 26.57 2.53
N LYS A 142 4.93 27.54 2.80
CA LYS A 142 6.29 27.55 2.25
C LYS A 142 7.12 26.37 2.73
N GLU A 143 7.04 26.01 4.01
CA GLU A 143 7.75 24.86 4.56
C GLU A 143 7.13 23.54 4.10
N GLN A 144 5.80 23.47 3.95
CA GLN A 144 5.12 22.30 3.38
C GLN A 144 5.69 21.91 2.03
N SER A 145 5.95 22.90 1.15
CA SER A 145 6.53 22.65 -0.18
C SER A 145 7.93 22.04 -0.11
N VAL A 146 8.74 22.45 0.87
CA VAL A 146 10.09 21.92 1.09
C VAL A 146 10.03 20.48 1.63
N PHE A 147 9.16 20.23 2.60
CA PHE A 147 9.10 18.96 3.31
C PHE A 147 8.27 17.88 2.59
N VAL A 148 7.52 18.20 1.52
CA VAL A 148 6.75 17.21 0.77
C VAL A 148 7.61 16.09 0.17
N GLY A 149 8.82 16.43 -0.31
CA GLY A 149 9.78 15.45 -0.79
C GLY A 149 10.33 14.57 0.32
N ILE A 150 10.61 15.15 1.48
CA ILE A 150 11.14 14.46 2.67
C ILE A 150 10.11 13.46 3.20
N ARG A 151 8.85 13.86 3.35
CA ARG A 151 7.77 12.95 3.77
C ARG A 151 7.65 11.75 2.82
N SER A 152 7.65 11.99 1.52
CA SER A 152 7.58 10.93 0.52
C SER A 152 8.79 9.98 0.59
N THR A 153 9.99 10.52 0.83
CA THR A 153 11.21 9.72 0.98
C THR A 153 11.12 8.78 2.18
N PHE A 154 10.71 9.29 3.34
CA PHE A 154 10.62 8.46 4.55
C PHE A 154 9.46 7.45 4.49
N TYR A 155 8.37 7.76 3.80
CA TYR A 155 7.34 6.78 3.48
C TYR A 155 7.88 5.65 2.58
N ARG A 156 8.72 5.95 1.59
CA ARG A 156 9.38 4.93 0.76
C ARG A 156 10.42 4.12 1.54
N LEU A 157 11.17 4.76 2.45
CA LEU A 157 12.07 4.05 3.35
C LEU A 157 11.32 3.06 4.26
N SER A 158 10.12 3.39 4.71
CA SER A 158 9.29 2.44 5.46
C SER A 158 8.85 1.24 4.62
N SER A 159 8.65 1.42 3.32
CA SER A 159 8.39 0.32 2.38
C SER A 159 9.59 -0.64 2.28
N ILE A 160 10.80 -0.10 2.11
CA ILE A 160 12.05 -0.91 2.08
C ILE A 160 12.24 -1.60 3.42
N PHE A 161 12.02 -0.91 4.53
CA PHE A 161 12.13 -1.49 5.87
C PHE A 161 11.11 -2.62 6.07
N GLY A 162 9.83 -2.39 5.75
CA GLY A 162 8.76 -3.37 5.89
C GLY A 162 9.00 -4.59 4.98
N GLN A 163 9.00 -4.37 3.69
CA GLN A 163 9.03 -5.46 2.70
C GLN A 163 10.43 -6.06 2.49
N GLY A 164 11.49 -5.31 2.81
CA GLY A 164 12.88 -5.77 2.75
C GLY A 164 13.36 -6.26 4.10
N VAL A 165 13.66 -5.33 5.02
CA VAL A 165 14.36 -5.64 6.27
C VAL A 165 13.57 -6.60 7.16
N LEU A 166 12.28 -6.36 7.40
CA LEU A 166 11.48 -7.25 8.26
C LEU A 166 11.31 -8.64 7.65
N VAL A 167 11.17 -8.74 6.32
CA VAL A 167 11.06 -10.04 5.63
C VAL A 167 12.38 -10.79 5.67
N VAL A 168 13.52 -10.11 5.51
CA VAL A 168 14.85 -10.71 5.68
C VAL A 168 15.04 -11.22 7.11
N ILE A 169 14.67 -10.44 8.13
CA ILE A 169 14.73 -10.87 9.54
C ILE A 169 13.86 -12.11 9.74
N ALA A 170 12.62 -12.12 9.24
CA ALA A 170 11.75 -13.30 9.35
C ALA A 170 12.38 -14.52 8.70
N GLY A 171 12.90 -14.40 7.48
CA GLY A 171 13.54 -15.52 6.77
C GLY A 171 14.79 -16.06 7.46
N LEU A 172 15.63 -15.17 8.01
CA LEU A 172 16.80 -15.60 8.82
C LEU A 172 16.36 -16.35 10.09
N LEU A 173 15.29 -15.87 10.74
CA LEU A 173 14.74 -16.54 11.92
C LEU A 173 14.08 -17.87 11.55
N GLU A 174 13.34 -17.96 10.43
CA GLU A 174 12.79 -19.22 9.92
C GLU A 174 13.90 -20.27 9.74
N LYS A 175 15.00 -19.88 9.11
CA LYS A 175 16.16 -20.76 8.89
C LYS A 175 16.84 -21.21 10.20
N ASN A 176 16.99 -20.29 11.16
CA ASN A 176 17.72 -20.56 12.40
C ASN A 176 16.88 -21.28 13.45
N LEU A 177 15.57 -21.01 13.52
CA LEU A 177 14.66 -21.57 14.51
C LEU A 177 13.99 -22.86 14.02
N GLY A 178 13.88 -23.06 12.71
CA GLY A 178 13.10 -24.15 12.12
C GLY A 178 11.60 -24.09 12.42
N ASP A 179 11.09 -22.92 12.83
CA ASP A 179 9.70 -22.71 13.29
C ASP A 179 9.18 -21.41 12.68
N VAL A 180 8.36 -21.54 11.65
CA VAL A 180 7.80 -20.41 10.88
C VAL A 180 6.97 -19.48 11.77
N PRO A 181 5.95 -19.96 12.51
CA PRO A 181 5.16 -19.11 13.39
C PRO A 181 6.00 -18.32 14.39
N LYS A 182 6.98 -18.96 15.02
CA LYS A 182 7.87 -18.35 15.99
C LYS A 182 8.76 -17.27 15.37
N ALA A 183 9.28 -17.51 14.16
CA ALA A 183 10.06 -16.53 13.41
C ALA A 183 9.26 -15.25 13.16
N TRP A 184 8.01 -15.38 12.68
CA TRP A 184 7.13 -14.26 12.46
C TRP A 184 6.67 -13.58 13.76
N SER A 185 6.43 -14.34 14.85
CA SER A 185 6.16 -13.77 16.18
C SER A 185 7.28 -12.85 16.63
N VAL A 186 8.55 -13.32 16.58
CA VAL A 186 9.72 -12.51 16.98
C VAL A 186 9.84 -11.27 16.08
N THR A 187 9.67 -11.41 14.78
CA THR A 187 9.72 -10.28 13.83
C THR A 187 8.68 -9.22 14.15
N LEU A 188 7.45 -9.63 14.47
CA LEU A 188 6.36 -8.70 14.81
C LEU A 188 6.58 -8.06 16.19
N ILE A 189 7.18 -8.78 17.16
CA ILE A 189 7.57 -8.19 18.47
C ILE A 189 8.64 -7.11 18.26
N VAL A 190 9.66 -7.36 17.42
CA VAL A 190 10.67 -6.36 17.08
C VAL A 190 10.02 -5.13 16.47
N CYS A 191 9.06 -5.33 15.58
CA CYS A 191 8.29 -4.24 14.99
C CYS A 191 7.44 -3.47 16.03
N ALA A 192 6.78 -4.19 16.93
CA ALA A 192 5.99 -3.59 18.02
C ALA A 192 6.85 -2.70 18.94
N VAL A 193 8.02 -3.20 19.34
CA VAL A 193 8.98 -2.46 20.18
C VAL A 193 9.51 -1.23 19.47
N MET A 194 9.89 -1.36 18.20
CA MET A 194 10.32 -0.23 17.37
C MET A 194 9.21 0.82 17.24
N PHE A 195 7.99 0.38 16.97
CA PHE A 195 6.85 1.29 16.82
C PHE A 195 6.51 2.00 18.13
N LEU A 196 6.61 1.29 19.28
CA LEU A 196 6.48 1.89 20.61
C LEU A 196 7.57 2.94 20.87
N ALA A 197 8.83 2.66 20.48
CA ALA A 197 9.92 3.63 20.62
C ALA A 197 9.67 4.89 19.77
N ILE A 198 9.17 4.76 18.54
CA ILE A 198 8.75 5.90 17.72
C ILE A 198 7.61 6.66 18.38
N THR A 199 6.63 5.96 18.95
CA THR A 199 5.51 6.57 19.69
C THR A 199 6.02 7.38 20.87
N LEU A 200 6.91 6.83 21.66
CA LEU A 200 7.53 7.55 22.79
C LEU A 200 8.30 8.78 22.30
N TRP A 201 9.07 8.66 21.22
CA TRP A 201 9.73 9.81 20.59
C TRP A 201 8.72 10.89 20.19
N HIS A 202 7.60 10.54 19.60
CA HIS A 202 6.57 11.48 19.16
C HIS A 202 5.88 12.21 20.33
N THR A 203 5.90 11.68 21.55
CA THR A 203 5.40 12.42 22.71
C THR A 203 6.14 13.75 22.92
N PHE A 204 7.44 13.76 22.58
CA PHE A 204 8.34 14.91 22.73
C PHE A 204 8.57 15.67 21.43
N ALA A 205 8.65 14.95 20.29
CA ALA A 205 9.03 15.51 19.00
C ALA A 205 7.87 16.22 18.28
N LEU A 206 6.63 15.70 18.40
CA LEU A 206 5.46 16.31 17.76
C LEU A 206 5.13 17.67 18.40
N PRO A 207 5.08 18.74 17.60
CA PRO A 207 4.70 20.07 18.09
C PRO A 207 3.25 20.12 18.59
N ARG A 208 2.89 21.24 19.20
CA ARG A 208 1.52 21.57 19.60
C ARG A 208 1.11 22.88 18.92
N PRO A 209 0.80 22.83 17.62
CA PRO A 209 0.42 24.03 16.89
C PRO A 209 -0.91 24.57 17.42
N GLN A 210 -1.03 25.91 17.51
CA GLN A 210 -2.28 26.52 17.98
C GLN A 210 -3.47 26.24 17.04
N ALA A 211 -3.19 25.95 15.76
CA ALA A 211 -4.19 25.58 14.78
C ALA A 211 -4.76 24.16 14.98
N ASP A 212 -4.04 23.28 15.68
CA ASP A 212 -4.51 21.93 16.00
C ASP A 212 -5.43 21.95 17.22
N ARG A 213 -6.63 22.50 17.04
CA ARG A 213 -7.67 22.57 18.05
C ARG A 213 -8.86 21.73 17.62
N VAL A 214 -9.57 21.20 18.61
CA VAL A 214 -10.89 20.64 18.39
C VAL A 214 -11.76 21.75 17.79
N ARG A 215 -12.38 21.52 16.65
CA ARG A 215 -13.23 22.51 15.98
C ARG A 215 -14.32 22.95 16.96
N GLU A 216 -14.33 24.22 17.31
CA GLU A 216 -15.37 24.75 18.20
C GLU A 216 -16.75 24.45 17.62
N ARG A 217 -17.73 24.15 18.48
CA ARG A 217 -19.10 23.69 18.17
C ARG A 217 -19.94 24.63 17.28
N GLY A 218 -19.37 25.18 16.21
CA GLY A 218 -20.08 26.02 15.22
C GLY A 218 -20.68 25.25 14.06
N SER A 219 -20.15 24.08 13.70
CA SER A 219 -20.73 23.20 12.71
C SER A 219 -21.32 21.96 13.37
N THR A 220 -22.62 21.81 13.25
CA THR A 220 -23.36 20.65 13.75
C THR A 220 -22.91 19.41 12.96
N VAL A 221 -22.90 18.21 13.55
CA VAL A 221 -22.71 16.93 12.84
C VAL A 221 -23.57 16.87 11.55
N LYS A 222 -24.77 17.48 11.61
CA LYS A 222 -25.67 17.60 10.46
C LYS A 222 -25.07 18.44 9.31
N ASP A 223 -24.36 19.53 9.62
CA ASP A 223 -23.75 20.39 8.60
C ASP A 223 -22.56 19.68 7.93
N ILE A 224 -21.78 18.96 8.69
CA ILE A 224 -20.67 18.16 8.18
C ILE A 224 -21.17 17.01 7.30
N MET A 225 -22.24 16.35 7.74
CA MET A 225 -22.86 15.28 6.95
C MET A 225 -23.49 15.84 5.67
N ARG A 226 -24.06 17.05 5.71
CA ARG A 226 -24.57 17.72 4.52
C ARG A 226 -23.44 18.08 3.54
N GLU A 227 -22.33 18.60 4.02
CA GLU A 227 -21.16 18.91 3.20
C GLU A 227 -20.55 17.63 2.59
N PHE A 228 -20.47 16.58 3.39
CA PHE A 228 -20.03 15.26 2.94
C PHE A 228 -20.91 14.71 1.82
N VAL A 229 -22.24 14.69 2.01
CA VAL A 229 -23.19 14.24 0.99
C VAL A 229 -23.09 15.12 -0.27
N ARG A 230 -22.97 16.45 -0.10
CA ARG A 230 -22.78 17.39 -1.24
C ARG A 230 -21.52 17.06 -2.02
N THR A 231 -20.41 16.73 -1.34
CA THR A 231 -19.16 16.31 -1.97
C THR A 231 -19.35 15.06 -2.83
N PHE A 232 -20.05 14.05 -2.32
CA PHE A 232 -20.37 12.85 -3.11
C PHE A 232 -21.22 13.18 -4.33
N VAL A 233 -22.32 13.91 -4.14
CA VAL A 233 -23.22 14.28 -5.23
C VAL A 233 -22.47 15.05 -6.32
N THR A 234 -21.67 16.05 -5.96
CA THR A 234 -20.92 16.86 -6.93
C THR A 234 -19.82 16.05 -7.63
N PHE A 235 -19.23 15.04 -6.98
CA PHE A 235 -18.29 14.12 -7.63
C PHE A 235 -18.96 13.33 -8.74
N PHE A 236 -20.12 12.72 -8.48
CA PHE A 236 -20.86 11.92 -9.47
C PHE A 236 -21.53 12.75 -10.56
N GLN A 237 -21.66 14.06 -10.38
CA GLN A 237 -22.14 15.01 -11.40
C GLN A 237 -21.02 15.49 -12.36
N LYS A 238 -19.76 15.15 -12.12
CA LYS A 238 -18.63 15.53 -13.01
C LYS A 238 -18.77 14.92 -14.39
N LYS A 239 -18.29 15.66 -15.38
CA LYS A 239 -18.25 15.18 -16.78
C LYS A 239 -17.46 13.88 -16.88
N HIS A 240 -17.99 12.93 -17.65
CA HIS A 240 -17.35 11.64 -17.91
C HIS A 240 -17.04 10.82 -16.65
N VAL A 241 -17.82 10.94 -15.57
CA VAL A 241 -17.59 10.26 -14.29
C VAL A 241 -17.44 8.74 -14.45
N TRP A 242 -18.27 8.09 -15.25
CA TRP A 242 -18.22 6.65 -15.47
C TRP A 242 -16.94 6.21 -16.17
N LEU A 243 -16.44 7.00 -17.12
CA LEU A 243 -15.16 6.75 -17.77
C LEU A 243 -13.99 6.97 -16.79
N ALA A 244 -14.06 8.00 -15.97
CA ALA A 244 -13.08 8.27 -14.94
C ALA A 244 -13.05 7.13 -13.90
N LEU A 245 -14.21 6.65 -13.46
CA LEU A 245 -14.31 5.49 -12.55
C LEU A 245 -13.77 4.22 -13.20
N ALA A 246 -14.11 3.94 -14.47
CA ALA A 246 -13.57 2.82 -15.20
C ALA A 246 -12.03 2.88 -15.26
N PHE A 247 -11.47 4.05 -15.55
CA PHE A 247 -10.01 4.24 -15.53
C PHE A 247 -9.45 4.04 -14.12
N MET A 248 -10.02 4.65 -13.09
CA MET A 248 -9.55 4.52 -11.71
C MET A 248 -9.57 3.08 -11.21
N LEU A 249 -10.57 2.29 -11.60
CA LEU A 249 -10.74 0.92 -11.13
C LEU A 249 -9.98 -0.11 -11.98
N LEU A 250 -9.80 0.14 -13.28
CA LEU A 250 -9.32 -0.88 -14.22
C LEU A 250 -7.91 -0.63 -14.76
N TYR A 251 -7.38 0.59 -14.67
CA TYR A 251 -6.02 0.89 -15.16
C TYR A 251 -4.95 0.02 -14.51
N ARG A 252 -5.12 -0.30 -13.22
CA ARG A 252 -4.19 -1.10 -12.41
C ARG A 252 -4.61 -2.57 -12.29
N LEU A 253 -5.58 -3.03 -13.09
CA LEU A 253 -6.11 -4.39 -12.99
C LEU A 253 -5.03 -5.48 -13.08
N PRO A 254 -4.12 -5.49 -14.09
CA PRO A 254 -3.07 -6.50 -14.18
C PRO A 254 -2.13 -6.46 -12.97
N GLU A 255 -1.76 -5.27 -12.52
CA GLU A 255 -0.89 -5.08 -11.36
C GLU A 255 -1.54 -5.59 -10.07
N ALA A 256 -2.84 -5.38 -9.86
CA ALA A 256 -3.52 -5.84 -8.67
C ALA A 256 -3.50 -7.38 -8.55
N PHE A 257 -3.65 -8.09 -9.67
CA PHE A 257 -3.46 -9.53 -9.73
C PHE A 257 -2.00 -9.92 -9.49
N LEU A 258 -1.08 -9.27 -10.20
CA LEU A 258 0.35 -9.58 -10.16
C LEU A 258 0.93 -9.41 -8.74
N VAL A 259 0.76 -8.24 -8.13
CA VAL A 259 1.30 -7.92 -6.80
C VAL A 259 0.79 -8.88 -5.73
N LYS A 260 -0.46 -9.35 -5.85
CA LYS A 260 -1.03 -10.28 -4.89
C LYS A 260 -0.38 -11.67 -4.96
N MET A 261 -0.02 -12.14 -6.15
CA MET A 261 0.54 -13.49 -6.36
C MET A 261 2.06 -13.49 -6.56
N MET A 262 2.71 -12.35 -6.67
CA MET A 262 4.16 -12.26 -6.87
C MET A 262 4.96 -12.91 -5.74
N ASN A 263 4.69 -12.55 -4.48
CA ASN A 263 5.41 -13.13 -3.34
C ASN A 263 5.16 -14.64 -3.19
N PRO A 264 3.91 -15.13 -3.24
CA PRO A 264 3.65 -16.58 -3.27
C PRO A 264 4.39 -17.29 -4.41
N PHE A 265 4.42 -16.73 -5.62
CA PHE A 265 5.15 -17.30 -6.75
C PHE A 265 6.66 -17.41 -6.50
N LEU A 266 7.27 -16.40 -5.89
CA LEU A 266 8.69 -16.42 -5.56
C LEU A 266 9.01 -17.47 -4.50
N LEU A 267 8.12 -17.68 -3.52
CA LEU A 267 8.29 -18.56 -2.36
C LEU A 267 7.96 -20.03 -2.65
N ASP A 268 6.88 -20.27 -3.37
CA ASP A 268 6.37 -21.63 -3.61
C ASP A 268 7.39 -22.49 -4.34
N SER A 269 7.39 -23.79 -4.02
CA SER A 269 8.32 -24.76 -4.62
C SER A 269 8.15 -24.83 -6.14
N THR A 270 9.20 -25.22 -6.82
CA THR A 270 9.19 -25.45 -8.28
C THR A 270 8.19 -26.52 -8.69
N SER A 271 7.95 -27.53 -7.84
CA SER A 271 6.92 -28.55 -8.05
C SER A 271 5.49 -28.00 -8.03
N GLN A 272 5.27 -26.87 -7.37
CA GLN A 272 3.99 -26.13 -7.35
C GLN A 272 3.93 -25.03 -8.45
N GLY A 273 4.95 -24.95 -9.29
CA GLY A 273 5.06 -23.93 -10.34
C GLY A 273 5.67 -22.61 -9.90
N GLY A 274 6.14 -22.51 -8.67
CA GLY A 274 6.85 -21.33 -8.13
C GLY A 274 8.36 -21.37 -8.39
N LEU A 275 9.12 -20.47 -7.77
CA LEU A 275 10.58 -20.37 -7.92
C LEU A 275 11.37 -20.99 -6.75
N GLY A 276 10.74 -21.31 -5.65
CA GLY A 276 11.37 -21.97 -4.47
C GLY A 276 12.37 -21.10 -3.73
N LEU A 277 12.23 -19.77 -3.78
CA LEU A 277 13.13 -18.87 -3.07
C LEU A 277 12.86 -18.89 -1.57
N SER A 278 13.90 -18.72 -0.75
CA SER A 278 13.73 -18.51 0.69
C SER A 278 13.08 -17.15 0.99
N THR A 279 12.41 -17.04 2.13
CA THR A 279 11.81 -15.79 2.63
C THR A 279 12.84 -14.65 2.70
N GLU A 280 14.06 -14.95 3.17
CA GLU A 280 15.18 -14.00 3.18
C GLU A 280 15.48 -13.48 1.77
N THR A 281 15.58 -14.39 0.78
CA THR A 281 15.85 -14.03 -0.62
C THR A 281 14.74 -13.18 -1.21
N VAL A 282 13.48 -13.49 -0.93
CA VAL A 282 12.33 -12.69 -1.37
C VAL A 282 12.37 -11.28 -0.76
N GLY A 283 12.74 -11.14 0.50
CA GLY A 283 12.97 -9.84 1.15
C GLY A 283 14.03 -8.99 0.42
N ILE A 284 15.10 -9.61 -0.08
CA ILE A 284 16.13 -8.93 -0.86
C ILE A 284 15.63 -8.59 -2.26
N VAL A 285 15.12 -9.59 -2.99
CA VAL A 285 14.73 -9.46 -4.42
C VAL A 285 13.55 -8.49 -4.58
N TYR A 286 12.48 -8.73 -3.84
CA TYR A 286 11.27 -7.92 -3.96
C TYR A 286 11.32 -6.70 -3.04
N GLY A 287 11.59 -6.90 -1.76
CA GLY A 287 11.50 -5.85 -0.75
C GLY A 287 12.62 -4.80 -0.83
N THR A 288 13.79 -5.16 -1.34
CA THR A 288 14.93 -4.23 -1.46
C THR A 288 15.14 -3.82 -2.91
N VAL A 289 15.50 -4.75 -3.79
CA VAL A 289 15.79 -4.45 -5.21
C VAL A 289 14.54 -3.96 -5.93
N GLY A 290 13.40 -4.65 -5.76
CA GLY A 290 12.13 -4.26 -6.37
C GLY A 290 11.67 -2.88 -5.91
N VAL A 291 11.66 -2.60 -4.60
CA VAL A 291 11.22 -1.29 -4.07
C VAL A 291 12.18 -0.16 -4.47
N ALA A 292 13.48 -0.42 -4.56
CA ALA A 292 14.45 0.55 -5.09
C ALA A 292 14.14 0.86 -6.56
N ALA A 293 13.90 -0.14 -7.39
CA ALA A 293 13.52 0.02 -8.80
C ALA A 293 12.19 0.78 -8.96
N LEU A 294 11.17 0.44 -8.15
CA LEU A 294 9.90 1.16 -8.06
C LEU A 294 10.12 2.65 -7.76
N THR A 295 11.01 2.95 -6.84
CA THR A 295 11.32 4.32 -6.42
C THR A 295 11.96 5.11 -7.56
N VAL A 296 12.96 4.53 -8.23
CA VAL A 296 13.62 5.13 -9.40
C VAL A 296 12.61 5.34 -10.53
N GLY A 297 11.78 4.33 -10.83
CA GLY A 297 10.70 4.43 -11.81
C GLY A 297 9.74 5.58 -11.51
N GLY A 298 9.29 5.71 -10.26
CA GLY A 298 8.40 6.80 -9.84
C GLY A 298 9.03 8.19 -9.97
N ILE A 299 10.32 8.35 -9.62
CA ILE A 299 11.04 9.61 -9.77
C ILE A 299 11.16 9.99 -11.26
N LEU A 300 11.62 9.05 -12.09
CA LEU A 300 11.75 9.28 -13.53
C LEU A 300 10.39 9.50 -14.19
N GLY A 301 9.35 8.79 -13.74
CA GLY A 301 7.97 9.02 -14.16
C GLY A 301 7.49 10.44 -13.84
N GLY A 302 7.79 10.96 -12.64
CA GLY A 302 7.48 12.33 -12.25
C GLY A 302 8.17 13.37 -13.14
N ILE A 303 9.45 13.16 -13.43
CA ILE A 303 10.23 14.03 -14.34
C ILE A 303 9.65 13.98 -15.76
N ALA A 304 9.34 12.78 -16.27
CA ALA A 304 8.75 12.61 -17.60
C ALA A 304 7.36 13.27 -17.69
N ALA A 305 6.48 13.02 -16.70
CA ALA A 305 5.15 13.61 -16.65
C ALA A 305 5.17 15.14 -16.60
N SER A 306 6.12 15.72 -15.85
CA SER A 306 6.27 17.20 -15.77
C SER A 306 6.68 17.83 -17.10
N LYS A 307 7.42 17.10 -17.96
CA LYS A 307 7.85 17.56 -19.28
C LYS A 307 6.81 17.29 -20.37
N TRP A 308 6.18 16.12 -20.34
CA TRP A 308 5.26 15.67 -21.40
C TRP A 308 3.83 16.12 -21.18
N GLY A 309 3.45 16.42 -19.94
CA GLY A 309 2.07 16.64 -19.52
C GLY A 309 1.29 15.33 -19.43
N LEU A 310 0.08 15.39 -18.88
CA LEU A 310 -0.73 14.21 -18.62
C LEU A 310 -1.05 13.42 -19.90
N LYS A 311 -1.55 14.09 -20.94
CA LYS A 311 -2.01 13.42 -22.18
C LYS A 311 -0.91 12.64 -22.89
N LYS A 312 0.30 13.21 -23.01
CA LYS A 312 1.42 12.55 -23.69
C LYS A 312 2.05 11.44 -22.85
N SER A 313 1.94 11.53 -21.51
CA SER A 313 2.47 10.52 -20.58
C SER A 313 1.61 9.26 -20.51
N LEU A 314 0.32 9.33 -20.83
CA LEU A 314 -0.63 8.21 -20.69
C LEU A 314 -0.13 6.93 -21.36
N TRP A 315 0.22 6.99 -22.65
CA TRP A 315 0.61 5.81 -23.41
C TRP A 315 1.95 5.20 -23.00
N PRO A 316 3.06 5.98 -22.95
CA PRO A 316 4.36 5.41 -22.52
C PRO A 316 4.27 4.81 -21.10
N MET A 317 3.51 5.43 -20.21
CA MET A 317 3.38 4.97 -18.83
C MET A 317 2.45 3.77 -18.69
N ALA A 318 1.36 3.69 -19.48
CA ALA A 318 0.53 2.50 -19.53
C ALA A 318 1.31 1.28 -20.07
N LEU A 319 2.13 1.47 -21.12
CA LEU A 319 2.98 0.42 -21.66
C LEU A 319 4.08 0.01 -20.67
N ALA A 320 4.69 0.96 -19.97
CA ALA A 320 5.69 0.68 -18.94
C ALA A 320 5.11 -0.11 -17.75
N LEU A 321 3.83 0.09 -17.42
CA LEU A 321 3.14 -0.67 -16.38
C LEU A 321 2.76 -2.08 -16.85
N THR A 322 2.48 -2.29 -18.12
CA THR A 322 1.88 -3.54 -18.62
C THR A 322 2.90 -4.49 -19.25
N LEU A 323 3.84 -3.99 -20.06
CA LEU A 323 4.79 -4.84 -20.76
C LEU A 323 5.72 -5.64 -19.83
N PRO A 324 6.23 -5.09 -18.71
CA PRO A 324 7.08 -5.85 -17.82
C PRO A 324 6.39 -7.06 -17.15
N CYS A 325 5.07 -7.11 -17.06
CA CYS A 325 4.34 -8.28 -16.57
C CYS A 325 4.70 -9.55 -17.38
N LEU A 326 5.16 -9.39 -18.63
CA LEU A 326 5.65 -10.51 -19.45
C LEU A 326 6.84 -11.24 -18.83
N SER A 327 7.65 -10.54 -18.02
CA SER A 327 8.77 -11.14 -17.30
C SER A 327 8.31 -12.25 -16.34
N PHE A 328 7.13 -12.12 -15.76
CA PHE A 328 6.57 -13.16 -14.88
C PHE A 328 6.04 -14.37 -15.67
N VAL A 329 5.54 -14.17 -16.87
CA VAL A 329 5.23 -15.30 -17.78
C VAL A 329 6.51 -16.08 -18.10
N PHE A 330 7.60 -15.36 -18.41
CA PHE A 330 8.90 -15.97 -18.62
C PHE A 330 9.41 -16.73 -17.38
N LEU A 331 9.39 -16.09 -16.20
CA LEU A 331 9.83 -16.72 -14.96
C LEU A 331 9.02 -17.98 -14.63
N ALA A 332 7.70 -17.96 -14.83
CA ALA A 332 6.84 -19.11 -14.54
C ALA A 332 7.00 -20.26 -15.56
N ALA A 333 7.26 -19.92 -16.82
CA ALA A 333 7.44 -20.94 -17.88
C ALA A 333 8.79 -21.65 -17.78
N PHE A 334 9.86 -20.92 -17.45
CA PHE A 334 11.23 -21.45 -17.48
C PHE A 334 11.82 -21.73 -16.10
N GLN A 335 11.23 -21.22 -15.03
CA GLN A 335 11.67 -21.41 -13.63
C GLN A 335 13.19 -21.30 -13.43
N PRO A 336 13.84 -20.19 -13.89
CA PRO A 336 15.29 -20.06 -13.78
C PRO A 336 15.72 -20.02 -12.31
N GLN A 337 16.88 -20.63 -12.01
CA GLN A 337 17.46 -20.61 -10.67
C GLN A 337 18.47 -19.49 -10.47
N ASN A 338 18.76 -18.71 -11.51
CA ASN A 338 19.69 -17.60 -11.44
C ASN A 338 19.05 -16.40 -10.73
N ILE A 339 19.49 -16.12 -9.52
CA ILE A 339 18.95 -15.05 -8.67
C ILE A 339 19.12 -13.65 -9.31
N LEU A 340 20.18 -13.42 -10.10
CA LEU A 340 20.38 -12.15 -10.78
C LEU A 340 19.34 -11.93 -11.87
N LEU A 341 19.00 -12.99 -12.63
CA LEU A 341 17.96 -12.96 -13.66
C LEU A 341 16.58 -12.71 -13.02
N ILE A 342 16.25 -13.42 -11.94
CA ILE A 342 14.99 -13.23 -11.20
C ILE A 342 14.91 -11.81 -10.69
N SER A 343 15.98 -11.31 -10.05
CA SER A 343 16.03 -9.93 -9.52
C SER A 343 15.86 -8.89 -10.61
N SER A 344 16.45 -9.13 -11.80
CA SER A 344 16.32 -8.23 -12.95
C SER A 344 14.89 -8.18 -13.50
N CYS A 345 14.20 -9.32 -13.56
CA CYS A 345 12.79 -9.41 -13.96
C CYS A 345 11.89 -8.65 -12.98
N VAL A 346 12.08 -8.87 -11.67
CA VAL A 346 11.34 -8.16 -10.61
C VAL A 346 11.64 -6.66 -10.63
N ALA A 347 12.90 -6.27 -10.80
CA ALA A 347 13.29 -4.87 -10.90
C ALA A 347 12.68 -4.17 -12.12
N LEU A 348 12.64 -4.85 -13.27
CA LEU A 348 12.03 -4.33 -14.50
C LEU A 348 10.53 -4.07 -14.29
N ASP A 349 9.82 -5.02 -13.70
CA ASP A 349 8.39 -4.90 -13.41
C ASP A 349 8.13 -3.76 -12.42
N GLN A 350 8.85 -3.73 -11.29
CA GLN A 350 8.67 -2.72 -10.27
C GLN A 350 9.07 -1.30 -10.75
N PHE A 351 10.08 -1.20 -11.61
CA PHE A 351 10.42 0.05 -12.29
C PHE A 351 9.26 0.51 -13.20
N GLY A 352 8.75 -0.38 -14.03
CA GLY A 352 7.63 -0.12 -14.92
C GLY A 352 6.38 0.31 -14.15
N TYR A 353 6.10 -0.36 -13.03
CA TYR A 353 5.03 0.02 -12.13
C TYR A 353 5.24 1.43 -11.55
N GLY A 354 6.40 1.72 -10.99
CA GLY A 354 6.69 3.06 -10.43
C GLY A 354 6.55 4.17 -11.47
N PHE A 355 7.06 3.94 -12.70
CA PHE A 355 6.96 4.87 -13.80
C PHE A 355 5.51 5.07 -14.27
N GLY A 356 4.78 3.98 -14.49
CA GLY A 356 3.40 3.98 -14.99
C GLY A 356 2.39 4.51 -13.99
N PHE A 357 2.60 4.28 -12.70
CA PHE A 357 1.75 4.76 -11.63
C PHE A 357 1.72 6.30 -11.53
N THR A 358 2.77 6.98 -12.00
CA THR A 358 2.84 8.43 -11.95
C THR A 358 1.73 9.10 -12.76
N THR A 359 1.46 8.63 -13.98
CA THR A 359 0.35 9.15 -14.81
C THR A 359 -1.01 8.89 -14.16
N TYR A 360 -1.18 7.73 -13.54
CA TYR A 360 -2.40 7.41 -12.80
C TYR A 360 -2.64 8.44 -11.68
N MET A 361 -1.64 8.72 -10.85
CA MET A 361 -1.72 9.72 -9.78
C MET A 361 -2.01 11.13 -10.33
N LEU A 362 -1.35 11.51 -11.43
CA LEU A 362 -1.59 12.80 -12.07
C LEU A 362 -3.03 12.91 -12.60
N TYR A 363 -3.58 11.82 -13.12
CA TYR A 363 -4.99 11.78 -13.52
C TYR A 363 -5.95 11.92 -12.33
N LEU A 364 -5.68 11.30 -11.18
CA LEU A 364 -6.51 11.47 -9.98
C LEU A 364 -6.53 12.94 -9.52
N ILE A 365 -5.39 13.62 -9.59
CA ILE A 365 -5.27 15.05 -9.27
C ILE A 365 -6.08 15.88 -10.28
N TYR A 366 -5.91 15.63 -11.58
CA TYR A 366 -6.65 16.27 -12.66
C TYR A 366 -8.16 16.13 -12.47
N TYR A 367 -8.64 14.91 -12.23
CA TYR A 367 -10.06 14.66 -12.11
C TYR A 367 -10.66 15.24 -10.82
N SER A 368 -9.85 15.42 -9.77
CA SER A 368 -10.30 16.01 -8.52
C SER A 368 -10.51 17.52 -8.57
N GLU A 369 -10.03 18.24 -9.61
CA GLU A 369 -10.11 19.70 -9.68
C GLU A 369 -11.55 20.23 -9.59
N GLY A 370 -11.73 21.39 -8.93
CA GLY A 370 -13.00 22.05 -8.69
C GLY A 370 -13.17 22.55 -7.26
N GLU A 371 -14.39 22.96 -6.89
CA GLU A 371 -14.71 23.54 -5.56
C GLU A 371 -14.32 22.63 -4.40
N PHE A 372 -14.52 21.30 -4.52
CA PHE A 372 -14.23 20.31 -3.48
C PHE A 372 -12.97 19.49 -3.78
N LYS A 373 -11.91 20.10 -4.32
CA LYS A 373 -10.71 19.43 -4.82
C LYS A 373 -10.15 18.38 -3.87
N THR A 374 -9.93 18.75 -2.60
CA THR A 374 -9.33 17.84 -1.58
C THR A 374 -10.23 16.65 -1.29
N ALA A 375 -11.53 16.88 -1.15
CA ALA A 375 -12.47 15.81 -0.86
C ALA A 375 -12.71 14.91 -2.07
N HIS A 376 -12.77 15.47 -3.29
CA HIS A 376 -12.81 14.69 -4.52
C HIS A 376 -11.52 13.86 -4.73
N TYR A 377 -10.35 14.40 -4.39
CA TYR A 377 -9.10 13.65 -4.43
C TYR A 377 -9.11 12.47 -3.44
N SER A 378 -9.65 12.67 -2.24
CA SER A 378 -9.84 11.59 -1.27
C SER A 378 -10.75 10.47 -1.81
N LEU A 379 -11.82 10.82 -2.53
CA LEU A 379 -12.67 9.83 -3.21
C LEU A 379 -11.91 9.09 -4.33
N CYS A 380 -11.12 9.81 -5.15
CA CYS A 380 -10.28 9.19 -6.17
C CYS A 380 -9.29 8.18 -5.57
N THR A 381 -8.66 8.52 -4.43
CA THR A 381 -7.73 7.60 -3.74
C THR A 381 -8.47 6.42 -3.08
N ALA A 382 -9.72 6.58 -2.68
CA ALA A 382 -10.56 5.47 -2.23
C ALA A 382 -10.84 4.48 -3.38
N PHE A 383 -11.18 4.97 -4.58
CA PHE A 383 -11.31 4.12 -5.78
C PHE A 383 -9.98 3.47 -6.17
N MET A 384 -8.85 4.17 -5.98
CA MET A 384 -7.52 3.60 -6.16
C MET A 384 -7.28 2.41 -5.21
N ALA A 385 -7.63 2.52 -3.94
CA ALA A 385 -7.52 1.41 -3.00
C ALA A 385 -8.46 0.25 -3.39
N MET A 386 -9.69 0.56 -3.83
CA MET A 386 -10.65 -0.42 -4.31
C MET A 386 -10.15 -1.18 -5.55
N SER A 387 -9.41 -0.51 -6.46
CA SER A 387 -8.83 -1.14 -7.65
C SER A 387 -7.79 -2.23 -7.32
N MET A 388 -7.16 -2.15 -6.17
CA MET A 388 -6.26 -3.20 -5.67
C MET A 388 -7.02 -4.28 -4.88
N MET A 389 -8.00 -3.86 -4.09
CA MET A 389 -8.77 -4.74 -3.24
C MET A 389 -9.58 -5.76 -4.03
N LEU A 390 -10.42 -5.31 -4.97
CA LEU A 390 -11.37 -6.18 -5.66
C LEU A 390 -10.70 -7.29 -6.49
N PRO A 391 -9.73 -7.02 -7.39
CA PRO A 391 -9.05 -8.09 -8.11
C PRO A 391 -8.19 -8.95 -7.17
N GLY A 392 -7.58 -8.33 -6.17
CA GLY A 392 -6.78 -9.03 -5.16
C GLY A 392 -7.56 -10.11 -4.42
N MET A 393 -8.85 -9.87 -4.12
CA MET A 393 -9.71 -10.85 -3.42
C MET A 393 -9.88 -12.16 -4.18
N VAL A 394 -9.84 -12.12 -5.50
CA VAL A 394 -10.06 -13.32 -6.34
C VAL A 394 -8.76 -13.89 -6.92
N ALA A 395 -7.64 -13.15 -6.78
CA ALA A 395 -6.36 -13.51 -7.41
C ALA A 395 -5.87 -14.92 -7.03
N GLY A 396 -5.98 -15.27 -5.76
CA GLY A 396 -5.55 -16.58 -5.27
C GLY A 396 -6.41 -17.73 -5.83
N TYR A 397 -7.72 -17.57 -5.84
CA TYR A 397 -8.64 -18.58 -6.40
C TYR A 397 -8.41 -18.79 -7.90
N VAL A 398 -8.16 -17.70 -8.64
CA VAL A 398 -7.79 -17.80 -10.05
C VAL A 398 -6.49 -18.57 -10.19
N GLN A 399 -5.47 -18.22 -9.40
CA GLN A 399 -4.16 -18.87 -9.46
C GLN A 399 -4.26 -20.37 -9.10
N GLU A 400 -5.00 -20.74 -8.05
CA GLU A 400 -5.22 -22.13 -7.65
C GLU A 400 -5.91 -22.96 -8.75
N SER A 401 -6.84 -22.34 -9.49
CA SER A 401 -7.59 -23.04 -10.54
C SER A 401 -6.79 -23.27 -11.83
N ILE A 402 -5.87 -22.37 -12.20
CA ILE A 402 -5.19 -22.41 -13.49
C ILE A 402 -3.65 -22.54 -13.40
N GLY A 403 -3.07 -22.48 -12.20
CA GLY A 403 -1.62 -22.51 -11.96
C GLY A 403 -0.89 -21.22 -12.36
N TYR A 404 0.39 -21.08 -11.95
CA TYR A 404 1.14 -19.83 -12.09
C TYR A 404 1.34 -19.39 -13.53
N THR A 405 1.76 -20.29 -14.43
CA THR A 405 2.02 -19.92 -15.82
C THR A 405 0.77 -19.37 -16.50
N SER A 406 -0.35 -20.07 -16.40
CA SER A 406 -1.63 -19.61 -16.96
C SER A 406 -2.14 -18.35 -16.28
N PHE A 407 -1.88 -18.21 -14.96
CA PHE A 407 -2.24 -17.01 -14.20
C PHE A 407 -1.49 -15.77 -14.73
N PHE A 408 -0.19 -15.84 -14.98
CA PHE A 408 0.54 -14.70 -15.54
C PHE A 408 0.18 -14.42 -17.00
N ILE A 409 -0.21 -15.42 -17.78
CA ILE A 409 -0.81 -15.20 -19.11
C ILE A 409 -2.16 -14.48 -18.97
N PHE A 410 -3.00 -14.87 -18.01
CA PHE A 410 -4.25 -14.16 -17.68
C PHE A 410 -3.97 -12.68 -17.28
N VAL A 411 -2.93 -12.42 -16.48
CA VAL A 411 -2.50 -11.04 -16.16
C VAL A 411 -2.15 -10.27 -17.43
N MET A 412 -1.45 -10.89 -18.40
CA MET A 412 -1.17 -10.26 -19.70
C MET A 412 -2.45 -9.95 -20.48
N VAL A 413 -3.46 -10.81 -20.43
CA VAL A 413 -4.78 -10.53 -21.04
C VAL A 413 -5.44 -9.33 -20.32
N CYS A 414 -5.34 -9.23 -19.01
CA CYS A 414 -5.82 -8.07 -18.25
C CYS A 414 -5.12 -6.75 -18.66
N CYS A 415 -3.89 -6.80 -19.18
CA CYS A 415 -3.21 -5.61 -19.71
C CYS A 415 -3.98 -4.95 -20.87
N LEU A 416 -4.75 -5.71 -21.64
CA LEU A 416 -5.61 -5.18 -22.70
C LEU A 416 -6.69 -4.25 -22.13
N VAL A 417 -7.17 -4.52 -20.91
CA VAL A 417 -8.14 -3.67 -20.22
C VAL A 417 -7.50 -2.32 -19.88
N THR A 418 -6.26 -2.32 -19.37
CA THR A 418 -5.48 -1.08 -19.11
C THR A 418 -5.32 -0.25 -20.40
N VAL A 419 -4.96 -0.91 -21.50
CA VAL A 419 -4.84 -0.27 -22.82
C VAL A 419 -6.19 0.32 -23.26
N ALA A 420 -7.27 -0.44 -23.13
CA ALA A 420 -8.61 -0.01 -23.55
C ALA A 420 -9.08 1.22 -22.77
N VAL A 421 -9.00 1.21 -21.43
CA VAL A 421 -9.42 2.36 -20.62
C VAL A 421 -8.53 3.58 -20.84
N THR A 422 -7.24 3.37 -21.13
CA THR A 422 -6.31 4.46 -21.48
C THR A 422 -6.69 5.10 -22.82
N ALA A 423 -7.04 4.28 -23.83
CA ALA A 423 -7.45 4.75 -25.15
C ALA A 423 -8.75 5.57 -25.13
N MET A 424 -9.66 5.21 -24.23
CA MET A 424 -10.96 5.91 -24.10
C MET A 424 -10.84 7.25 -23.37
N LEU A 425 -9.74 7.50 -22.67
CA LEU A 425 -9.61 8.63 -21.75
C LEU A 425 -9.51 9.97 -22.49
N LYS A 426 -10.37 10.91 -22.13
CA LYS A 426 -10.38 12.28 -22.66
C LYS A 426 -9.73 13.21 -21.63
N VAL A 427 -8.57 13.74 -21.96
CA VAL A 427 -7.76 14.62 -21.08
C VAL A 427 -7.37 15.89 -21.83
N ASP A 428 -7.33 17.00 -21.13
CA ASP A 428 -6.83 18.27 -21.66
C ASP A 428 -5.35 18.12 -22.08
N PRO A 429 -5.01 18.44 -23.34
CA PRO A 429 -3.65 18.32 -23.86
C PRO A 429 -2.60 19.18 -23.15
N GLU A 430 -3.02 20.28 -22.54
CA GLU A 430 -2.11 21.25 -21.90
C GLU A 430 -1.94 20.97 -20.39
N TYR A 431 -2.76 20.11 -19.80
CA TYR A 431 -2.70 19.84 -18.38
C TYR A 431 -1.37 19.16 -17.96
N GLY A 432 -0.74 19.72 -16.94
CA GLY A 432 0.51 19.19 -16.36
C GLY A 432 1.78 19.49 -17.15
N LYS A 433 1.73 20.27 -18.23
CA LYS A 433 2.94 20.78 -18.89
C LYS A 433 3.52 21.96 -18.09
N LYS A 434 4.84 21.97 -17.95
CA LYS A 434 5.61 23.13 -17.51
C LYS A 434 6.14 23.90 -18.70
#